data_f67d9a35a70ffe03d7e20687a03cb595
#
_entry.id   f67d9a35a70ffe03d7e20687a03cb595
#
_cell.length_a   1.000
_cell.length_b   1.000
_cell.length_c   1.000
_cell.angle_alpha   90.00
_cell.angle_beta   90.00
_cell.angle_gamma   90.00
#
_symmetry.space_group_name_H-M   'P 1'
#
loop_
_entity.id
_entity.type
_entity.pdbx_description
1 polymer ?
#
loop_
_entity_poly.entity_id
_entity_poly.type
_entity_poly.pdbx_seq_one_letter_code
_entity_poly.pdbx_strand_id
1 'polypeptide(L)'
;MKKAVVVYDSKNNSTKRYGEEIARFLLKRDVETELVPINSFETRKLENVDYLLVSGWHAGNPFSIGSEDNEWVNFVKKLPALKGIKTALFTNSKLFAGRMIKRMKKYLNNKTDQLEFAFKSSNGSLSISDQLTLNSFID
;
A
#
# COMPACT_ATOMS: atom_id res chain seq x y z
N MET A 1 11.01 18.91 -2.11
CA MET A 1 11.12 17.55 -1.56
C MET A 1 9.88 16.75 -1.92
N LYS A 2 10.07 15.54 -2.39
CA LYS A 2 8.96 14.64 -2.67
C LYS A 2 8.31 14.14 -1.38
N LYS A 3 7.04 13.84 -1.46
CA LYS A 3 6.25 13.45 -0.30
C LYS A 3 5.49 12.16 -0.56
N ALA A 4 5.51 11.25 0.41
CA ALA A 4 4.84 9.95 0.33
C ALA A 4 3.94 9.71 1.54
N VAL A 5 2.86 9.00 1.31
CA VAL A 5 2.01 8.47 2.38
C VAL A 5 1.95 6.95 2.23
N VAL A 6 2.25 6.25 3.30
CA VAL A 6 2.17 4.79 3.38
C VAL A 6 0.99 4.43 4.26
N VAL A 7 -0.03 3.81 3.68
CA VAL A 7 -1.26 3.44 4.40
C VAL A 7 -1.27 1.93 4.59
N TYR A 8 -1.46 1.49 5.81
CA TYR A 8 -1.40 0.06 6.13
C TYR A 8 -2.63 -0.42 6.90
N ASP A 9 -2.93 -1.72 6.75
CA ASP A 9 -3.98 -2.39 7.51
C ASP A 9 -3.40 -2.81 8.87
N SER A 10 -3.92 -2.22 9.94
CA SER A 10 -3.42 -2.43 11.30
C SER A 10 -3.79 -3.79 11.90
N LYS A 11 -4.62 -4.57 11.23
CA LYS A 11 -5.03 -5.88 11.72
C LYS A 11 -3.93 -6.93 11.64
N ASN A 12 -2.86 -6.64 10.92
CA ASN A 12 -1.76 -7.58 10.70
C ASN A 12 -0.43 -6.93 11.04
N ASN A 13 0.26 -7.48 12.04
CA ASN A 13 1.54 -6.94 12.50
C ASN A 13 2.64 -7.01 11.44
N SER A 14 2.62 -8.05 10.59
CA SER A 14 3.59 -8.16 9.50
C SER A 14 3.40 -7.07 8.45
N THR A 15 2.16 -6.71 8.16
CA THR A 15 1.84 -5.62 7.25
C THR A 15 2.31 -4.28 7.83
N LYS A 16 2.07 -4.07 9.10
CA LYS A 16 2.54 -2.86 9.79
C LYS A 16 4.06 -2.76 9.73
N ARG A 17 4.75 -3.86 10.04
CA ARG A 17 6.22 -3.90 9.99
C ARG A 17 6.74 -3.59 8.58
N TYR A 18 6.09 -4.16 7.58
CA TYR A 18 6.46 -3.93 6.18
C TYR A 18 6.28 -2.46 5.81
N GLY A 19 5.17 -1.86 6.22
CA GLY A 19 4.91 -0.44 6.03
C GLY A 19 5.97 0.43 6.69
N GLU A 20 6.38 0.07 7.91
CA GLU A 20 7.43 0.79 8.64
C GLU A 20 8.78 0.70 7.91
N GLU A 21 9.12 -0.47 7.39
CA GLU A 21 10.33 -0.68 6.62
C GLU A 21 10.33 0.15 5.33
N ILE A 22 9.19 0.19 4.65
CA ILE A 22 9.03 1.00 3.44
C ILE A 22 9.21 2.48 3.78
N ALA A 23 8.55 2.94 4.82
CA ALA A 23 8.64 4.35 5.22
C ALA A 23 10.08 4.73 5.59
N ARG A 24 10.75 3.87 6.31
CA ARG A 24 12.16 4.11 6.69
C ARG A 24 13.06 4.19 5.46
N PHE A 25 12.84 3.30 4.50
CA PHE A 25 13.58 3.31 3.23
C PHE A 25 13.38 4.63 2.48
N LEU A 26 12.14 5.07 2.37
CA LEU A 26 11.82 6.31 1.66
C LEU A 26 12.40 7.54 2.35
N LEU A 27 12.35 7.58 3.68
CA LEU A 27 12.97 8.67 4.44
C LEU A 27 14.46 8.77 4.19
N LYS A 28 15.15 7.64 4.06
CA LYS A 28 16.58 7.61 3.75
C LYS A 28 16.88 8.11 2.33
N ARG A 29 15.88 8.18 1.48
CA ARG A 29 16.00 8.69 0.10
C ARG A 29 15.51 10.12 -0.04
N ASP A 30 15.41 10.82 1.08
CA ASP A 30 14.95 12.21 1.13
C ASP A 30 13.50 12.40 0.64
N VAL A 31 12.68 11.36 0.78
CA VAL A 31 11.24 11.45 0.55
C VAL A 31 10.57 11.64 1.91
N GLU A 32 9.90 12.77 2.09
CA GLU A 32 9.12 13.03 3.30
C GLU A 32 7.98 12.01 3.35
N THR A 33 7.92 11.18 4.39
CA THR A 33 7.01 10.04 4.42
C THR A 33 6.23 9.99 5.72
N GLU A 34 4.91 9.82 5.59
CA GLU A 34 4.01 9.61 6.71
C GLU A 34 3.44 8.20 6.65
N LEU A 35 3.44 7.49 7.78
CA LEU A 35 2.88 6.15 7.91
C LEU A 35 1.54 6.27 8.64
N VAL A 36 0.46 5.80 8.01
CA VAL A 36 -0.90 6.00 8.51
C VAL A 36 -1.67 4.68 8.48
N PRO A 37 -2.27 4.26 9.62
CA PRO A 37 -3.18 3.11 9.57
C PRO A 37 -4.47 3.47 8.83
N ILE A 38 -5.06 2.49 8.17
CA ILE A 38 -6.27 2.68 7.36
C ILE A 38 -7.38 3.37 8.16
N ASN A 39 -7.58 2.97 9.40
CA ASN A 39 -8.67 3.50 10.24
C ASN A 39 -8.45 4.94 10.70
N SER A 40 -7.26 5.49 10.53
CA SER A 40 -6.93 6.88 10.88
C SER A 40 -6.66 7.74 9.66
N PHE A 41 -6.89 7.20 8.47
CA PHE A 41 -6.60 7.93 7.24
C PHE A 41 -7.68 8.99 6.98
N GLU A 42 -7.22 10.18 6.59
CA GLU A 42 -8.08 11.30 6.16
C GLU A 42 -7.61 11.78 4.79
N THR A 43 -8.55 12.16 3.91
CA THR A 43 -8.22 12.56 2.53
C THR A 43 -7.30 13.76 2.46
N ARG A 44 -7.34 14.66 3.46
CA ARG A 44 -6.44 15.82 3.51
C ARG A 44 -4.96 15.43 3.55
N LYS A 45 -4.66 14.20 3.98
CA LYS A 45 -3.28 13.70 4.03
C LYS A 45 -2.67 13.52 2.64
N LEU A 46 -3.50 13.55 1.60
CA LEU A 46 -3.04 13.46 0.21
C LEU A 46 -2.68 14.81 -0.40
N GLU A 47 -2.81 15.90 0.33
CA GLU A 47 -2.42 17.22 -0.17
C GLU A 47 -0.92 17.26 -0.46
N ASN A 48 -0.57 17.64 -1.69
CA ASN A 48 0.82 17.76 -2.15
C ASN A 48 1.62 16.48 -2.07
N VAL A 49 0.95 15.32 -2.11
CA VAL A 49 1.59 14.01 -2.07
C VAL A 49 1.96 13.56 -3.48
N ASP A 50 3.17 13.05 -3.63
CA ASP A 50 3.68 12.53 -4.90
C ASP A 50 3.49 11.01 -5.01
N TYR A 51 3.55 10.30 -3.88
CA TYR A 51 3.48 8.84 -3.84
C TYR A 51 2.51 8.37 -2.78
N LEU A 52 1.65 7.43 -3.16
CA LEU A 52 0.75 6.75 -2.23
C LEU A 52 1.02 5.26 -2.30
N LEU A 53 1.38 4.66 -1.17
CA LEU A 53 1.58 3.22 -1.07
C LEU A 53 0.53 2.65 -0.12
N VAL A 54 -0.24 1.71 -0.62
CA VAL A 54 -1.39 1.15 0.12
C VAL A 54 -1.15 -0.33 0.35
N SER A 55 -1.31 -0.77 1.59
CA SER A 55 -1.23 -2.21 1.89
C SER A 55 -2.49 -2.91 1.37
N GLY A 56 -2.34 -4.19 1.07
CA GLY A 56 -3.49 -5.03 0.79
C GLY A 56 -4.32 -5.28 2.04
N TRP A 57 -5.52 -5.81 1.85
CA TRP A 57 -6.35 -6.19 2.98
C TRP A 57 -5.83 -7.45 3.65
N HIS A 58 -6.23 -7.64 4.90
CA HIS A 58 -5.88 -8.83 5.67
C HIS A 58 -6.74 -10.02 5.21
N ALA A 59 -6.06 -11.12 4.82
CA ALA A 59 -6.73 -12.31 4.32
C ALA A 59 -7.51 -13.07 5.40
N GLY A 60 -7.18 -12.88 6.67
CA GLY A 60 -7.85 -13.55 7.77
C GLY A 60 -7.65 -15.05 7.76
N ASN A 61 -8.73 -15.77 7.55
CA ASN A 61 -8.79 -17.23 7.57
C ASN A 61 -8.51 -17.79 6.17
N PRO A 62 -7.68 -18.87 6.02
CA PRO A 62 -7.47 -19.50 4.71
C PRO A 62 -8.75 -19.97 4.03
N PHE A 63 -9.80 -20.29 4.80
CA PHE A 63 -11.08 -20.68 4.25
C PHE A 63 -11.92 -19.52 3.74
N SER A 64 -11.50 -18.30 4.01
CA SER A 64 -12.16 -17.08 3.53
C SER A 64 -11.50 -16.52 2.28
N ILE A 65 -10.88 -17.38 1.50
CA ILE A 65 -10.15 -17.01 0.27
C ILE A 65 -11.07 -16.20 -0.64
N GLY A 66 -10.61 -15.02 -1.00
CA GLY A 66 -11.36 -14.15 -1.88
C GLY A 66 -12.43 -13.30 -1.20
N SER A 67 -12.59 -13.42 0.13
CA SER A 67 -13.46 -12.53 0.89
C SER A 67 -12.87 -11.13 0.91
N GLU A 68 -13.71 -10.15 0.64
CA GLU A 68 -13.28 -8.75 0.68
C GLU A 68 -13.25 -8.25 2.12
N ASP A 69 -12.26 -7.44 2.44
CA ASP A 69 -12.21 -6.71 3.70
C ASP A 69 -13.00 -5.41 3.52
N ASN A 70 -14.14 -5.33 4.18
CA ASN A 70 -15.03 -4.19 4.04
C ASN A 70 -14.38 -2.87 4.47
N GLU A 71 -13.55 -2.90 5.49
CA GLU A 71 -12.84 -1.71 5.94
C GLU A 71 -11.89 -1.20 4.85
N TRP A 72 -11.16 -2.10 4.22
CA TRP A 72 -10.25 -1.76 3.12
C TRP A 72 -11.02 -1.22 1.91
N VAL A 73 -12.10 -1.91 1.52
CA VAL A 73 -12.94 -1.49 0.39
C VAL A 73 -13.52 -0.11 0.64
N ASN A 74 -14.04 0.13 1.84
CA ASN A 74 -14.58 1.44 2.21
C ASN A 74 -13.52 2.54 2.18
N PHE A 75 -12.31 2.22 2.63
CA PHE A 75 -11.19 3.14 2.55
C PHE A 75 -10.93 3.56 1.10
N VAL A 76 -10.83 2.60 0.19
CA VAL A 76 -10.55 2.90 -1.22
C VAL A 76 -11.72 3.67 -1.85
N LYS A 77 -12.95 3.32 -1.52
CA LYS A 77 -14.12 4.04 -2.06
C LYS A 77 -14.15 5.50 -1.65
N LYS A 78 -13.60 5.83 -0.48
CA LYS A 78 -13.53 7.21 0.02
C LYS A 78 -12.36 8.00 -0.55
N LEU A 79 -11.42 7.34 -1.22
CA LEU A 79 -10.31 8.06 -1.83
C LEU A 79 -10.81 8.96 -2.96
N PRO A 80 -10.25 10.17 -3.09
CA PRO A 80 -10.53 11.01 -4.25
C PRO A 80 -9.81 10.45 -5.48
N ALA A 81 -10.04 11.02 -6.64
CA ALA A 81 -9.23 10.71 -7.81
C ALA A 81 -7.76 11.03 -7.51
N LEU A 82 -6.88 10.07 -7.80
CA LEU A 82 -5.46 10.17 -7.45
C LEU A 82 -4.63 10.72 -8.62
N LYS A 83 -5.05 11.83 -9.18
CA LYS A 83 -4.35 12.45 -10.30
C LYS A 83 -3.00 13.00 -9.86
N GLY A 84 -1.96 12.66 -10.61
CA GLY A 84 -0.62 13.13 -10.32
C GLY A 84 0.04 12.42 -9.14
N ILE A 85 -0.63 11.45 -8.53
CA ILE A 85 -0.08 10.66 -7.44
C ILE A 85 0.26 9.26 -7.95
N LYS A 86 1.54 8.92 -7.88
CA LYS A 86 1.99 7.58 -8.24
C LYS A 86 1.62 6.63 -7.13
N THR A 87 0.88 5.57 -7.46
CA THR A 87 0.27 4.69 -6.44
C THR A 87 0.82 3.28 -6.56
N ALA A 88 1.13 2.67 -5.44
CA ALA A 88 1.60 1.30 -5.38
C ALA A 88 0.82 0.51 -4.34
N LEU A 89 0.72 -0.81 -4.56
CA LEU A 89 0.10 -1.74 -3.65
C LEU A 89 1.18 -2.66 -3.09
N PHE A 90 1.19 -2.86 -1.78
CA PHE A 90 2.09 -3.82 -1.15
C PHE A 90 1.31 -4.81 -0.29
N THR A 91 1.84 -6.02 -0.16
CA THR A 91 1.17 -7.05 0.60
C THR A 91 2.18 -8.01 1.20
N ASN A 92 1.81 -8.64 2.31
CA ASN A 92 2.64 -9.65 2.95
C ASN A 92 2.08 -11.08 2.84
N SER A 93 1.05 -11.27 2.03
CA SER A 93 0.44 -12.60 1.89
C SER A 93 1.04 -13.35 0.72
N LYS A 94 1.54 -14.57 0.98
CA LYS A 94 2.07 -15.45 -0.06
C LYS A 94 1.02 -16.34 -0.70
N LEU A 95 0.10 -16.88 0.10
CA LEU A 95 -0.69 -18.03 -0.32
C LEU A 95 -1.83 -17.70 -1.29
N PHE A 96 -2.46 -16.56 -1.16
CA PHE A 96 -3.62 -16.22 -1.99
C PHE A 96 -3.48 -14.87 -2.65
N ALA A 97 -2.24 -14.41 -2.72
CA ALA A 97 -1.92 -13.06 -3.14
C ALA A 97 -2.42 -12.73 -4.56
N GLY A 98 -2.28 -13.67 -5.50
CA GLY A 98 -2.61 -13.40 -6.89
C GLY A 98 -4.07 -13.00 -7.12
N ARG A 99 -5.01 -13.76 -6.54
CA ARG A 99 -6.43 -13.49 -6.68
C ARG A 99 -6.86 -12.22 -5.95
N MET A 100 -6.34 -12.07 -4.73
CA MET A 100 -6.65 -10.89 -3.92
C MET A 100 -6.08 -9.63 -4.55
N ILE A 101 -4.87 -9.71 -5.06
CA ILE A 101 -4.22 -8.59 -5.75
C ILE A 101 -5.05 -8.12 -6.94
N LYS A 102 -5.58 -9.04 -7.74
CA LYS A 102 -6.44 -8.68 -8.87
C LYS A 102 -7.66 -7.87 -8.42
N ARG A 103 -8.29 -8.29 -7.34
CA ARG A 103 -9.44 -7.60 -6.79
C ARG A 103 -9.08 -6.22 -6.25
N MET A 104 -8.00 -6.14 -5.50
CA MET A 104 -7.52 -4.88 -4.95
C MET A 104 -7.16 -3.90 -6.06
N LYS A 105 -6.47 -4.37 -7.09
CA LYS A 105 -6.14 -3.54 -8.26
C LYS A 105 -7.39 -3.00 -8.95
N LYS A 106 -8.43 -3.82 -9.05
CA LYS A 106 -9.67 -3.41 -9.68
C LYS A 106 -10.31 -2.23 -8.95
N TYR A 107 -10.33 -2.26 -7.62
CA TYR A 107 -10.83 -1.14 -6.82
C TYR A 107 -9.95 0.12 -6.99
N LEU A 108 -8.64 -0.05 -6.93
CA LEU A 108 -7.71 1.08 -7.04
C LEU A 108 -7.69 1.68 -8.46
N ASN A 109 -7.86 0.87 -9.48
CA ASN A 109 -7.87 1.36 -10.87
C ASN A 109 -9.04 2.32 -11.14
N ASN A 110 -10.07 2.30 -10.32
CA ASN A 110 -11.13 3.30 -10.41
C ASN A 110 -10.69 4.67 -9.90
N LYS A 111 -9.58 4.76 -9.19
CA LYS A 111 -9.10 5.98 -8.57
C LYS A 111 -7.83 6.53 -9.22
N THR A 112 -7.06 5.68 -9.88
CA THR A 112 -5.80 6.08 -10.50
C THR A 112 -5.55 5.30 -11.78
N ASP A 113 -4.89 5.96 -12.74
CA ASP A 113 -4.34 5.33 -13.94
C ASP A 113 -2.84 5.06 -13.80
N GLN A 114 -2.25 5.40 -12.67
CA GLN A 114 -0.81 5.25 -12.40
C GLN A 114 -0.56 4.24 -11.29
N LEU A 115 -1.29 3.13 -11.29
CA LEU A 115 -1.10 2.09 -10.30
C LEU A 115 0.06 1.19 -10.68
N GLU A 116 1.06 1.15 -9.81
CA GLU A 116 2.18 0.22 -9.92
C GLU A 116 2.04 -0.83 -8.83
N PHE A 117 2.18 -2.10 -9.22
CA PHE A 117 2.22 -3.17 -8.25
C PHE A 117 3.65 -3.27 -7.72
N ALA A 118 3.84 -2.99 -6.46
CA ALA A 118 5.17 -2.90 -5.93
C ALA A 118 5.75 -4.25 -5.51
N PHE A 119 5.20 -4.90 -4.49
CA PHE A 119 5.98 -5.99 -3.90
C PHE A 119 5.18 -6.80 -2.88
N LYS A 120 5.72 -7.97 -2.57
CA LYS A 120 5.19 -8.90 -1.58
C LYS A 120 6.28 -9.30 -0.61
N SER A 121 5.94 -9.38 0.66
CA SER A 121 6.82 -9.94 1.67
C SER A 121 6.09 -11.03 2.43
N SER A 122 6.82 -12.08 2.81
CA SER A 122 6.25 -13.15 3.63
C SER A 122 6.40 -12.89 5.13
N ASN A 123 7.31 -12.01 5.51
CA ASN A 123 7.66 -11.80 6.92
C ASN A 123 7.70 -10.34 7.36
N GLY A 124 7.30 -9.43 6.48
CA GLY A 124 7.30 -8.00 6.80
C GLY A 124 8.66 -7.33 6.65
N SER A 125 9.64 -8.02 6.08
CA SER A 125 10.98 -7.44 5.85
C SER A 125 11.12 -6.98 4.41
N LEU A 126 11.86 -5.90 4.21
CA LEU A 126 12.12 -5.33 2.91
C LEU A 126 13.33 -6.02 2.28
N SER A 127 13.11 -6.78 1.22
CA SER A 127 14.18 -7.48 0.51
C SER A 127 14.99 -6.53 -0.38
N ILE A 128 16.13 -7.00 -0.88
CA ILE A 128 16.91 -6.22 -1.86
C ILE A 128 16.08 -5.98 -3.12
N SER A 129 15.33 -6.98 -3.56
CA SER A 129 14.44 -6.86 -4.71
C SER A 129 13.38 -5.77 -4.47
N ASP A 130 12.81 -5.72 -3.27
CA ASP A 130 11.85 -4.69 -2.89
C ASP A 130 12.48 -3.31 -2.93
N GLN A 131 13.71 -3.19 -2.46
CA GLN A 131 14.43 -1.91 -2.47
C GLN A 131 14.65 -1.40 -3.89
N LEU A 132 14.99 -2.30 -4.81
CA LEU A 132 15.15 -1.95 -6.23
C LEU A 132 13.81 -1.50 -6.83
N THR A 133 12.73 -2.18 -6.49
CA THR A 133 11.39 -1.81 -6.95
C THR A 133 11.00 -0.43 -6.43
N LEU A 134 11.26 -0.17 -5.14
CA LEU A 134 10.98 1.15 -4.56
C LEU A 134 11.80 2.26 -5.20
N ASN A 135 13.08 2.01 -5.47
CA ASN A 135 13.92 2.98 -6.17
C ASN A 135 13.34 3.34 -7.54
N SER A 136 12.89 2.35 -8.29
CA SER A 136 12.25 2.59 -9.59
C SER A 136 10.94 3.35 -9.43
N PHE A 137 10.19 3.04 -8.38
CA PHE A 137 8.90 3.67 -8.13
C PHE A 137 9.04 5.17 -7.87
N ILE A 138 10.07 5.58 -7.15
CA ILE A 138 10.26 6.99 -6.78
C ILE A 138 11.12 7.79 -7.76
N ASP A 139 11.61 7.16 -8.80
CA ASP A 139 12.43 7.85 -9.84
C ASP A 139 11.58 8.72 -10.79
#